data_291d7515c07410d86e0d8a0707cb6c0b
#
_entry.id   291d7515c07410d86e0d8a0707cb6c0b
#
_cell.length_a   1.000
_cell.length_b   1.000
_cell.length_c   1.000
_cell.angle_alpha   90.00
_cell.angle_beta   90.00
_cell.angle_gamma   90.00
#
_symmetry.space_group_name_H-M   'P 1'
#
loop_
_entity.id
_entity.type
_entity.pdbx_description
1 polymer ?
#
loop_
_entity_poly.entity_id
_entity_poly.type
_entity_poly.pdbx_seq_one_letter_code
_entity_poly.pdbx_strand_id
1 'polypeptide(L)'
;MLAHLNSLLVSAKLVFSVGGAREGAKLLSFDRQVAEIVMTKQDVSMVGFGRRTSVHAAWQWVQTHCETLSSEISSLETAAGRVLAEDIMSDCNVPGFARAMMDGFAALATDIGGATDFSPVQLKLVGEAWPGQPINRAVQQGEAVQVMTGAPMPAGADVVVPVEMAERLEQPGKPDETVRVSASLPAGKHVGNIGEDIAVGQKVLPRGRRLRPQDLGVLSSIGFPQVPVVKRPKVRLCLTGNELLPAGSHPEKYRITDANSPLLRPLIQRDGGDCLFDGITPDDPDAILEVLQQPADVILVSGGSSVGAEDYAPQLIQKWGELPIHGISMR
;
A
#
# COMPACT_ATOMS: atom_id res chain seq x y z
N MET A 1 26.16 -15.10 22.26
CA MET A 1 25.91 -13.71 21.95
C MET A 1 24.45 -13.42 21.54
N LEU A 2 23.71 -14.34 20.96
CA LEU A 2 22.27 -14.21 20.64
C LEU A 2 21.32 -14.41 21.84
N ALA A 3 21.74 -15.09 22.90
CA ALA A 3 20.90 -15.36 24.06
C ALA A 3 20.75 -14.14 25.02
N HIS A 4 21.62 -13.15 24.94
CA HIS A 4 21.52 -11.91 25.75
C HIS A 4 20.67 -10.81 25.10
N LEU A 5 20.43 -10.87 23.78
CA LEU A 5 19.56 -9.92 23.10
C LEU A 5 18.06 -10.16 23.39
N ASN A 6 17.68 -11.40 23.73
CA ASN A 6 16.29 -11.73 24.10
C ASN A 6 15.85 -11.20 25.46
N SER A 7 16.77 -10.88 26.37
CA SER A 7 16.42 -10.33 27.69
C SER A 7 16.23 -8.81 27.69
N LEU A 8 16.76 -8.11 26.70
CA LEU A 8 16.62 -6.64 26.53
C LEU A 8 15.35 -6.23 25.78
N LEU A 9 14.70 -7.16 25.09
CA LEU A 9 13.48 -6.91 24.28
C LEU A 9 12.16 -6.98 25.08
N VAL A 10 12.20 -7.15 26.41
CA VAL A 10 11.01 -7.57 27.20
C VAL A 10 10.21 -6.39 27.77
N SER A 11 10.60 -5.14 27.59
CA SER A 11 9.98 -4.01 28.32
C SER A 11 9.36 -2.91 27.48
N ALA A 12 8.89 -3.15 26.27
CA ALA A 12 8.05 -2.18 25.58
C ALA A 12 6.58 -2.48 25.84
N LYS A 13 5.90 -1.66 26.66
CA LYS A 13 4.44 -1.68 26.79
C LYS A 13 3.83 -0.71 25.78
N LEU A 14 2.88 -1.21 25.00
CA LEU A 14 2.03 -0.38 24.16
C LEU A 14 1.01 0.32 25.05
N VAL A 15 1.08 1.64 25.11
CA VAL A 15 0.05 2.49 25.72
C VAL A 15 -0.66 3.20 24.57
N PHE A 16 -1.93 2.91 24.39
CA PHE A 16 -2.76 3.63 23.44
C PHE A 16 -3.42 4.81 24.14
N SER A 17 -3.14 6.04 23.70
CA SER A 17 -3.91 7.23 24.05
C SER A 17 -4.75 7.60 22.83
N VAL A 18 -6.06 7.44 22.89
CA VAL A 18 -6.99 7.98 21.89
C VAL A 18 -7.28 9.43 22.31
N GLY A 19 -6.38 10.33 21.91
CA GLY A 19 -6.48 11.75 22.20
C GLY A 19 -7.13 12.52 21.06
N GLY A 20 -8.45 12.57 21.02
CA GLY A 20 -9.19 13.58 20.28
C GLY A 20 -9.73 14.62 21.27
N ALA A 21 -9.06 15.78 21.43
CA ALA A 21 -9.63 16.92 22.13
C ALA A 21 -10.85 17.41 21.34
N ARG A 22 -12.04 16.93 21.72
CA ARG A 22 -13.33 17.58 21.43
C ARG A 22 -13.93 18.02 22.74
N GLU A 23 -14.08 19.32 22.92
CA GLU A 23 -15.01 19.89 23.90
C GLU A 23 -16.37 19.23 23.71
N GLY A 24 -16.90 18.62 24.79
CA GLY A 24 -18.26 18.09 24.84
C GLY A 24 -18.37 16.56 24.68
N ALA A 25 -17.60 15.77 25.40
CA ALA A 25 -17.85 14.34 25.53
C ALA A 25 -19.10 14.07 26.37
N LYS A 26 -20.22 13.75 25.71
CA LYS A 26 -21.33 13.03 26.34
C LYS A 26 -20.86 11.63 26.72
N LEU A 27 -21.00 11.27 28.00
CA LEU A 27 -20.89 9.90 28.47
C LEU A 27 -21.81 9.00 27.63
N LEU A 28 -21.22 8.11 26.81
CA LEU A 28 -21.94 7.00 26.21
C LEU A 28 -22.16 5.93 27.29
N SER A 29 -23.41 5.56 27.50
CA SER A 29 -23.84 4.49 28.41
C SER A 29 -23.23 3.16 27.96
N PHE A 30 -22.36 2.61 28.76
CA PHE A 30 -21.74 1.28 28.57
C PHE A 30 -22.77 0.18 28.76
N ASP A 31 -22.83 -0.75 27.82
CA ASP A 31 -23.64 -1.96 27.91
C ASP A 31 -23.08 -2.88 29.00
N ARG A 32 -23.95 -3.30 29.93
CA ARG A 32 -23.58 -4.02 31.18
C ARG A 32 -22.90 -5.36 31.02
N GLN A 33 -22.76 -5.90 29.83
CA GLN A 33 -22.10 -7.21 29.60
C GLN A 33 -20.57 -7.14 29.47
N VAL A 34 -19.98 -5.96 29.31
CA VAL A 34 -18.52 -5.76 29.32
C VAL A 34 -18.02 -5.33 30.71
N ALA A 35 -18.93 -5.01 31.63
CA ALA A 35 -18.64 -4.45 32.95
C ALA A 35 -17.98 -5.43 33.96
N GLU A 36 -17.85 -6.71 33.66
CA GLU A 36 -17.13 -7.67 34.55
C GLU A 36 -15.60 -7.64 34.41
N ILE A 37 -15.04 -6.79 33.54
CA ILE A 37 -13.58 -6.62 33.39
C ILE A 37 -13.08 -5.33 34.07
N VAL A 38 -13.95 -4.53 34.65
CA VAL A 38 -13.53 -3.33 35.39
C VAL A 38 -12.90 -3.76 36.73
N MET A 39 -11.60 -3.75 36.75
CA MET A 39 -10.81 -3.96 37.97
C MET A 39 -11.09 -2.85 38.99
N THR A 40 -11.53 -3.22 40.18
CA THR A 40 -11.48 -2.37 41.38
C THR A 40 -10.07 -1.75 41.47
N LYS A 41 -10.05 -0.44 41.86
CA LYS A 41 -8.81 0.30 42.16
C LYS A 41 -7.96 -0.49 43.17
N GLN A 42 -7.11 -1.40 42.73
CA GLN A 42 -6.10 -2.02 43.55
C GLN A 42 -4.77 -1.29 43.27
N ASP A 43 -4.09 -0.93 44.34
CA ASP A 43 -2.72 -0.44 44.29
C ASP A 43 -1.86 -1.54 43.61
N VAL A 44 -1.35 -1.24 42.43
CA VAL A 44 -0.56 -2.20 41.63
C VAL A 44 0.93 -2.15 41.95
N SER A 45 1.36 -1.29 42.87
CA SER A 45 2.74 -1.20 43.31
C SER A 45 3.16 -2.45 44.08
N MET A 46 4.32 -3.04 43.76
CA MET A 46 4.93 -4.21 44.42
C MET A 46 4.08 -5.51 44.41
N VAL A 47 2.92 -5.49 43.78
CA VAL A 47 2.09 -6.69 43.57
C VAL A 47 2.28 -7.14 42.12
N GLY A 48 2.85 -8.32 41.87
CA GLY A 48 3.05 -8.85 40.52
C GLY A 48 1.77 -8.85 39.69
N PHE A 49 1.86 -9.04 38.37
CA PHE A 49 0.69 -9.04 37.48
C PHE A 49 -0.38 -10.03 37.99
N GLY A 50 -1.37 -9.54 38.69
CA GLY A 50 -2.43 -10.37 39.27
C GLY A 50 -3.26 -11.13 38.24
N ARG A 51 -3.37 -10.55 37.03
CA ARG A 51 -4.03 -11.18 35.87
C ARG A 51 -3.30 -10.78 34.59
N ARG A 52 -2.88 -11.75 33.79
CA ARG A 52 -2.25 -11.51 32.48
C ARG A 52 -3.26 -11.74 31.37
N THR A 53 -3.30 -10.84 30.41
CA THR A 53 -4.14 -10.95 29.20
C THR A 53 -3.38 -11.74 28.14
N SER A 54 -4.04 -12.64 27.42
CA SER A 54 -3.41 -13.31 26.29
C SER A 54 -3.12 -12.32 25.15
N VAL A 55 -2.09 -12.58 24.33
CA VAL A 55 -1.78 -11.78 23.14
C VAL A 55 -3.00 -11.64 22.22
N HIS A 56 -3.75 -12.75 22.03
CA HIS A 56 -4.95 -12.76 21.20
C HIS A 56 -6.03 -11.78 21.73
N ALA A 57 -6.33 -11.85 23.04
CA ALA A 57 -7.32 -10.95 23.66
C ALA A 57 -6.87 -9.48 23.63
N ALA A 58 -5.58 -9.22 23.84
CA ALA A 58 -5.04 -7.87 23.71
C ALA A 58 -5.16 -7.34 22.27
N TRP A 59 -4.89 -8.19 21.28
CA TRP A 59 -5.05 -7.83 19.86
C TRP A 59 -6.51 -7.58 19.49
N GLN A 60 -7.44 -8.41 19.95
CA GLN A 60 -8.88 -8.19 19.76
C GLN A 60 -9.32 -6.85 20.38
N TRP A 61 -8.81 -6.53 21.57
CA TRP A 61 -9.13 -5.25 22.21
C TRP A 61 -8.65 -4.07 21.35
N VAL A 62 -7.43 -4.11 20.84
CA VAL A 62 -6.89 -3.10 19.91
C VAL A 62 -7.78 -2.96 18.68
N GLN A 63 -8.16 -4.06 18.04
CA GLN A 63 -9.01 -4.03 16.84
C GLN A 63 -10.39 -3.43 17.06
N THR A 64 -10.93 -3.57 18.27
CA THR A 64 -12.27 -3.05 18.60
C THR A 64 -12.28 -1.61 19.08
N HIS A 65 -11.15 -1.12 19.62
CA HIS A 65 -11.08 0.21 20.25
C HIS A 65 -10.23 1.23 19.48
N CYS A 66 -9.47 0.77 18.46
CA CYS A 66 -8.70 1.68 17.61
C CYS A 66 -9.51 2.06 16.37
N GLU A 67 -9.78 3.34 16.21
CA GLU A 67 -10.43 3.88 15.03
C GLU A 67 -9.41 4.20 13.94
N THR A 68 -9.87 4.11 12.68
CA THR A 68 -9.05 4.54 11.55
C THR A 68 -8.94 6.07 11.54
N LEU A 69 -7.73 6.59 11.41
CA LEU A 69 -7.51 8.03 11.29
C LEU A 69 -8.20 8.60 10.02
N SER A 70 -8.43 9.91 10.02
CA SER A 70 -8.99 10.60 8.86
C SER A 70 -8.11 10.45 7.63
N SER A 71 -8.71 10.62 6.45
CA SER A 71 -7.99 10.58 5.18
C SER A 71 -7.31 11.91 4.84
N GLU A 72 -6.34 11.82 3.94
CA GLU A 72 -5.69 12.94 3.26
C GLU A 72 -5.39 12.52 1.82
N ILE A 73 -5.14 13.50 0.95
CA ILE A 73 -4.74 13.24 -0.44
C ILE A 73 -3.22 13.15 -0.52
N SER A 74 -2.72 12.10 -1.17
CA SER A 74 -1.30 11.88 -1.42
C SER A 74 -1.03 11.79 -2.91
N SER A 75 0.02 12.44 -3.42
CA SER A 75 0.49 12.22 -4.78
C SER A 75 1.04 10.80 -4.94
N LEU A 76 1.08 10.27 -6.17
CA LEU A 76 1.66 8.96 -6.44
C LEU A 76 3.12 8.85 -5.97
N GLU A 77 3.89 9.94 -6.08
CA GLU A 77 5.30 9.96 -5.67
C GLU A 77 5.50 9.67 -4.18
N THR A 78 4.52 10.04 -3.34
CA THR A 78 4.58 9.90 -1.89
C THR A 78 3.64 8.84 -1.34
N ALA A 79 2.83 8.19 -2.20
CA ALA A 79 1.81 7.24 -1.80
C ALA A 79 2.35 5.84 -1.46
N ALA A 80 3.58 5.49 -1.85
CA ALA A 80 4.17 4.19 -1.51
C ALA A 80 4.18 3.95 0.00
N GLY A 81 3.70 2.77 0.42
CA GLY A 81 3.61 2.39 1.83
C GLY A 81 2.45 3.02 2.60
N ARG A 82 1.67 3.95 1.98
CA ARG A 82 0.45 4.52 2.56
C ARG A 82 -0.70 3.51 2.46
N VAL A 83 -1.74 3.71 3.26
CA VAL A 83 -2.93 2.86 3.28
C VAL A 83 -4.08 3.60 2.59
N LEU A 84 -4.73 2.96 1.61
CA LEU A 84 -5.87 3.53 0.91
C LEU A 84 -7.05 3.76 1.87
N ALA A 85 -7.64 4.96 1.80
CA ALA A 85 -8.81 5.33 2.59
C ALA A 85 -10.13 4.88 1.94
N GLU A 86 -10.12 4.62 0.63
CA GLU A 86 -11.30 4.29 -0.17
C GLU A 86 -10.96 3.22 -1.22
N ASP A 87 -12.00 2.56 -1.76
CA ASP A 87 -11.87 1.69 -2.93
C ASP A 87 -11.52 2.53 -4.17
N ILE A 88 -10.59 2.06 -4.99
CA ILE A 88 -10.26 2.69 -6.27
C ILE A 88 -10.99 1.96 -7.38
N MET A 89 -11.83 2.69 -8.09
CA MET A 89 -12.56 2.23 -9.27
C MET A 89 -11.92 2.84 -10.51
N SER A 90 -11.76 2.08 -11.59
CA SER A 90 -11.30 2.64 -12.87
C SER A 90 -12.44 3.37 -13.55
N ASP A 91 -12.20 4.58 -14.02
CA ASP A 91 -13.11 5.36 -14.87
C ASP A 91 -12.80 5.23 -16.37
N CYS A 92 -11.77 4.48 -16.72
CA CYS A 92 -11.32 4.22 -18.07
C CYS A 92 -10.99 2.75 -18.31
N ASN A 93 -10.89 2.37 -19.58
CA ASN A 93 -10.37 1.08 -20.00
C ASN A 93 -8.84 1.13 -20.16
N VAL A 94 -8.15 0.05 -19.81
CA VAL A 94 -6.72 -0.12 -20.09
C VAL A 94 -6.53 -1.44 -20.86
N PRO A 95 -6.05 -1.39 -22.11
CA PRO A 95 -5.88 -0.19 -22.94
C PRO A 95 -7.23 0.43 -23.33
N GLY A 96 -7.22 1.74 -23.65
CA GLY A 96 -8.42 2.50 -24.08
C GLY A 96 -8.80 2.29 -25.56
N PHE A 97 -8.01 1.51 -26.32
CA PHE A 97 -8.23 1.24 -27.75
C PHE A 97 -7.75 -0.17 -28.09
N ALA A 98 -8.31 -0.75 -29.15
CA ALA A 98 -7.83 -2.01 -29.72
C ALA A 98 -6.43 -1.78 -30.33
N ARG A 99 -5.50 -2.71 -30.08
CA ARG A 99 -4.10 -2.57 -30.47
C ARG A 99 -3.55 -3.82 -31.17
N ALA A 100 -2.57 -3.61 -32.04
CA ALA A 100 -1.81 -4.70 -32.64
C ALA A 100 -0.95 -5.38 -31.56
N MET A 101 -0.99 -6.70 -31.48
CA MET A 101 -0.19 -7.52 -30.55
C MET A 101 1.13 -8.00 -31.16
N MET A 102 1.31 -7.80 -32.47
CA MET A 102 2.48 -8.23 -33.24
C MET A 102 2.83 -7.16 -34.26
N ASP A 103 4.07 -7.10 -34.67
CA ASP A 103 4.51 -6.38 -35.86
C ASP A 103 4.00 -7.11 -37.09
N GLY A 104 3.38 -6.40 -38.02
CA GLY A 104 2.78 -7.06 -39.17
C GLY A 104 1.83 -6.20 -39.97
N PHE A 105 0.78 -6.81 -40.47
CA PHE A 105 -0.18 -6.16 -41.37
C PHE A 105 -1.60 -6.36 -40.85
N ALA A 106 -2.28 -5.27 -40.55
CA ALA A 106 -3.69 -5.25 -40.18
C ALA A 106 -4.56 -5.33 -41.44
N ALA A 107 -5.48 -6.28 -41.48
CA ALA A 107 -6.34 -6.57 -42.62
C ALA A 107 -7.72 -7.07 -42.16
N LEU A 108 -8.61 -7.38 -43.10
CA LEU A 108 -9.83 -8.15 -42.84
C LEU A 108 -9.50 -9.63 -42.89
N ALA A 109 -9.92 -10.40 -41.88
CA ALA A 109 -9.76 -11.85 -41.84
C ALA A 109 -10.43 -12.55 -43.02
N THR A 110 -11.53 -12.00 -43.53
CA THR A 110 -12.24 -12.50 -44.73
C THR A 110 -11.37 -12.45 -45.98
N ASP A 111 -10.49 -11.45 -46.11
CA ASP A 111 -9.66 -11.28 -47.30
C ASP A 111 -8.50 -12.27 -47.36
N ILE A 112 -8.04 -12.74 -46.20
CA ILE A 112 -6.95 -13.70 -46.07
C ILE A 112 -7.47 -15.13 -45.88
N GLY A 113 -8.77 -15.33 -46.00
CA GLY A 113 -9.41 -16.64 -45.88
C GLY A 113 -8.85 -17.63 -46.92
N GLY A 114 -8.30 -18.77 -46.46
CA GLY A 114 -7.70 -19.78 -47.32
C GLY A 114 -6.29 -19.45 -47.82
N ALA A 115 -5.65 -18.37 -47.40
CA ALA A 115 -4.27 -18.08 -47.73
C ALA A 115 -3.32 -19.17 -47.20
N THR A 116 -2.39 -19.62 -48.02
CA THR A 116 -1.35 -20.59 -47.68
C THR A 116 -0.06 -20.24 -48.43
N ASP A 117 1.05 -20.88 -48.07
CA ASP A 117 2.34 -20.70 -48.76
C ASP A 117 2.26 -21.02 -50.27
N PHE A 118 1.36 -21.94 -50.64
CA PHE A 118 1.17 -22.37 -52.06
C PHE A 118 0.08 -21.51 -52.77
N SER A 119 -0.77 -20.83 -52.02
CA SER A 119 -1.82 -19.97 -52.54
C SER A 119 -1.92 -18.70 -51.72
N PRO A 120 -0.88 -17.83 -51.78
CA PRO A 120 -0.91 -16.58 -51.01
C PRO A 120 -1.88 -15.58 -51.59
N VAL A 121 -2.39 -14.71 -50.72
CA VAL A 121 -3.27 -13.60 -51.08
C VAL A 121 -2.44 -12.32 -51.14
N GLN A 122 -2.72 -11.45 -52.13
CA GLN A 122 -2.11 -10.13 -52.25
C GLN A 122 -3.10 -9.05 -51.78
N LEU A 123 -2.65 -8.18 -50.87
CA LEU A 123 -3.39 -7.04 -50.41
C LEU A 123 -2.65 -5.75 -50.78
N LYS A 124 -3.39 -4.70 -51.09
CA LYS A 124 -2.83 -3.37 -51.32
C LYS A 124 -2.43 -2.74 -50.00
N LEU A 125 -1.16 -2.34 -49.86
CA LEU A 125 -0.67 -1.62 -48.68
C LEU A 125 -1.08 -0.13 -48.79
N VAL A 126 -1.89 0.36 -47.84
CA VAL A 126 -2.49 1.70 -47.94
C VAL A 126 -1.98 2.65 -46.87
N GLY A 127 -1.00 2.25 -46.08
CA GLY A 127 -0.34 3.09 -45.11
C GLY A 127 0.25 2.30 -43.93
N GLU A 128 0.63 3.05 -42.93
CA GLU A 128 1.30 2.54 -41.74
C GLU A 128 0.66 3.14 -40.47
N ALA A 129 0.57 2.36 -39.40
CA ALA A 129 0.17 2.84 -38.08
C ALA A 129 1.24 2.45 -37.05
N TRP A 130 1.56 3.38 -36.17
CA TRP A 130 2.60 3.25 -35.14
C TRP A 130 2.02 3.46 -33.75
N PRO A 131 2.67 3.01 -32.69
CA PRO A 131 2.26 3.36 -31.32
C PRO A 131 2.13 4.87 -31.13
N GLY A 132 0.93 5.32 -30.69
CA GLY A 132 0.62 6.74 -30.56
C GLY A 132 0.33 7.48 -31.86
N GLN A 133 0.43 6.83 -33.03
CA GLN A 133 0.19 7.45 -34.33
C GLN A 133 -0.81 6.58 -35.15
N PRO A 134 -2.12 6.77 -34.94
CA PRO A 134 -3.15 6.06 -35.70
C PRO A 134 -3.17 6.52 -37.17
N ILE A 135 -3.58 5.62 -38.06
CA ILE A 135 -3.93 6.01 -39.41
C ILE A 135 -5.39 6.52 -39.46
N ASN A 136 -5.60 7.70 -40.06
CA ASN A 136 -6.94 8.29 -40.22
C ASN A 136 -7.68 7.74 -41.44
N ARG A 137 -7.63 6.43 -41.65
CA ARG A 137 -8.24 5.74 -42.77
C ARG A 137 -8.76 4.37 -42.34
N ALA A 138 -9.94 3.99 -42.84
CA ALA A 138 -10.44 2.63 -42.67
C ALA A 138 -9.82 1.71 -43.73
N VAL A 139 -9.50 0.47 -43.33
CA VAL A 139 -9.08 -0.62 -44.21
C VAL A 139 -10.32 -1.13 -44.95
N GLN A 140 -10.24 -1.16 -46.28
CA GLN A 140 -11.27 -1.71 -47.15
C GLN A 140 -10.92 -3.13 -47.57
N GLN A 141 -11.88 -3.84 -48.20
CA GLN A 141 -11.65 -5.16 -48.77
C GLN A 141 -10.45 -5.14 -49.74
N GLY A 142 -9.54 -6.09 -49.62
CA GLY A 142 -8.34 -6.18 -50.43
C GLY A 142 -7.22 -5.22 -50.02
N GLU A 143 -7.35 -4.53 -48.89
CA GLU A 143 -6.33 -3.60 -48.37
C GLU A 143 -5.71 -4.11 -47.06
N ALA A 144 -4.51 -3.63 -46.77
CA ALA A 144 -3.81 -3.82 -45.51
C ALA A 144 -3.09 -2.54 -45.08
N VAL A 145 -2.87 -2.43 -43.76
CA VAL A 145 -2.06 -1.36 -43.14
C VAL A 145 -0.91 -2.04 -42.37
N GLN A 146 0.29 -1.58 -42.58
CA GLN A 146 1.43 -2.01 -41.76
C GLN A 146 1.26 -1.51 -40.35
N VAL A 147 1.40 -2.38 -39.36
CA VAL A 147 1.25 -2.03 -37.93
C VAL A 147 2.43 -2.54 -37.13
N MET A 148 2.81 -1.77 -36.12
CA MET A 148 3.78 -2.19 -35.11
C MET A 148 3.05 -2.58 -33.83
N THR A 149 3.68 -3.43 -33.04
CA THR A 149 3.18 -3.87 -31.72
C THR A 149 2.81 -2.64 -30.87
N GLY A 150 1.59 -2.60 -30.35
CA GLY A 150 1.05 -1.48 -29.58
C GLY A 150 0.42 -0.36 -30.41
N ALA A 151 0.49 -0.42 -31.75
CA ALA A 151 -0.20 0.53 -32.61
C ALA A 151 -1.73 0.38 -32.50
N PRO A 152 -2.52 1.48 -32.54
CA PRO A 152 -3.95 1.38 -32.64
C PRO A 152 -4.38 0.59 -33.88
N MET A 153 -5.35 -0.31 -33.72
CA MET A 153 -5.93 -1.03 -34.86
C MET A 153 -6.62 -0.06 -35.81
N PRO A 154 -6.28 -0.11 -37.11
CA PRO A 154 -7.01 0.67 -38.12
C PRO A 154 -8.49 0.27 -38.12
N ALA A 155 -9.37 1.26 -38.30
CA ALA A 155 -10.80 0.98 -38.48
C ALA A 155 -10.99 0.01 -39.67
N GLY A 156 -11.91 -0.96 -39.52
CA GLY A 156 -12.20 -1.95 -40.56
C GLY A 156 -11.32 -3.20 -40.50
N ALA A 157 -10.09 -3.15 -39.98
CA ALA A 157 -9.26 -4.32 -39.80
C ALA A 157 -9.65 -5.08 -38.51
N ASP A 158 -9.67 -6.40 -38.60
CA ASP A 158 -10.03 -7.29 -37.48
C ASP A 158 -8.98 -8.39 -37.19
N VAL A 159 -7.86 -8.39 -37.90
CA VAL A 159 -6.77 -9.34 -37.72
C VAL A 159 -5.41 -8.67 -37.96
N VAL A 160 -4.37 -9.12 -37.27
CA VAL A 160 -2.99 -8.76 -37.58
C VAL A 160 -2.26 -10.00 -38.08
N VAL A 161 -1.73 -9.94 -39.30
CA VAL A 161 -0.85 -10.96 -39.88
C VAL A 161 0.57 -10.61 -39.48
N PRO A 162 1.28 -11.47 -38.72
CA PRO A 162 2.67 -11.24 -38.38
C PRO A 162 3.60 -11.11 -39.60
N VAL A 163 4.69 -10.36 -39.47
CA VAL A 163 5.67 -10.16 -40.55
C VAL A 163 6.26 -11.49 -41.06
N GLU A 164 6.33 -12.51 -40.21
CA GLU A 164 6.84 -13.83 -40.56
C GLU A 164 5.92 -14.60 -41.53
N MET A 165 4.65 -14.18 -41.64
CA MET A 165 3.60 -14.77 -42.45
C MET A 165 3.20 -13.89 -43.63
N ALA A 166 3.96 -12.84 -43.88
CA ALA A 166 3.69 -11.90 -44.97
C ALA A 166 4.98 -11.33 -45.55
N GLU A 167 4.95 -10.95 -46.83
CA GLU A 167 6.07 -10.37 -47.55
C GLU A 167 5.63 -9.09 -48.26
N ARG A 168 6.29 -7.94 -47.94
CA ARG A 168 6.08 -6.68 -48.65
C ARG A 168 6.74 -6.79 -50.03
N LEU A 169 5.95 -6.54 -51.08
CA LEU A 169 6.43 -6.61 -52.44
C LEU A 169 6.60 -5.19 -52.98
N GLU A 170 7.84 -4.80 -53.22
CA GLU A 170 8.17 -3.60 -53.97
C GLU A 170 8.12 -3.91 -55.45
N GLN A 171 7.21 -3.25 -56.20
CA GLN A 171 7.15 -3.39 -57.66
C GLN A 171 7.81 -2.17 -58.31
N PRO A 172 9.00 -2.35 -58.95
CA PRO A 172 9.66 -1.24 -59.64
C PRO A 172 8.72 -0.60 -60.70
N GLY A 173 8.46 0.70 -60.55
CA GLY A 173 7.65 1.45 -61.50
C GLY A 173 6.14 1.45 -61.23
N LYS A 174 5.63 0.83 -60.15
CA LYS A 174 4.23 0.99 -59.71
C LYS A 174 4.18 1.77 -58.41
N PRO A 175 3.27 2.74 -58.32
CA PRO A 175 3.10 3.54 -57.09
C PRO A 175 2.42 2.79 -55.97
N ASP A 176 1.80 1.65 -56.24
CA ASP A 176 1.02 0.86 -55.29
C ASP A 176 1.91 -0.25 -54.69
N GLU A 177 2.21 -0.12 -53.41
CA GLU A 177 2.87 -1.19 -52.64
C GLU A 177 1.84 -2.27 -52.30
N THR A 178 2.28 -3.54 -52.35
CA THR A 178 1.44 -4.68 -51.97
C THR A 178 2.12 -5.56 -50.93
N VAL A 179 1.30 -6.26 -50.17
CA VAL A 179 1.79 -7.30 -49.25
C VAL A 179 1.21 -8.64 -49.67
N ARG A 180 2.06 -9.64 -49.71
CA ARG A 180 1.71 -11.04 -49.95
C ARG A 180 1.57 -11.76 -48.64
N VAL A 181 0.38 -12.27 -48.34
CA VAL A 181 0.03 -12.99 -47.11
C VAL A 181 -0.04 -14.47 -47.40
N SER A 182 0.67 -15.28 -46.63
CA SER A 182 0.75 -16.74 -46.78
C SER A 182 0.06 -17.53 -45.67
N ALA A 183 -0.73 -16.84 -44.80
CA ALA A 183 -1.45 -17.51 -43.70
C ALA A 183 -2.88 -17.00 -43.60
N SER A 184 -3.80 -17.96 -43.39
CA SER A 184 -5.19 -17.64 -43.00
C SER A 184 -5.31 -17.58 -41.48
N LEU A 185 -5.78 -16.46 -40.96
CA LEU A 185 -5.97 -16.23 -39.52
C LEU A 185 -7.41 -15.81 -39.24
N PRO A 186 -8.00 -16.25 -38.13
CA PRO A 186 -9.35 -15.85 -37.77
C PRO A 186 -9.41 -14.40 -37.28
N ALA A 187 -10.57 -13.77 -37.37
CA ALA A 187 -10.85 -12.46 -36.80
C ALA A 187 -10.50 -12.42 -35.29
N GLY A 188 -9.96 -11.31 -34.81
CA GLY A 188 -9.45 -11.11 -33.46
C GLY A 188 -8.05 -11.67 -33.22
N LYS A 189 -7.47 -12.41 -34.15
CA LYS A 189 -6.14 -12.96 -33.94
C LYS A 189 -5.06 -11.87 -33.95
N HIS A 190 -4.21 -11.87 -32.92
CA HIS A 190 -3.17 -10.85 -32.65
C HIS A 190 -3.71 -9.42 -32.52
N VAL A 191 -4.97 -9.28 -32.06
CA VAL A 191 -5.60 -8.01 -31.72
C VAL A 191 -5.85 -7.99 -30.22
N GLY A 192 -5.27 -7.03 -29.51
CA GLY A 192 -5.56 -6.78 -28.10
C GLY A 192 -6.86 -5.96 -27.96
N ASN A 193 -7.73 -6.39 -27.07
CA ASN A 193 -9.04 -5.78 -26.90
C ASN A 193 -9.00 -4.55 -25.98
N ILE A 194 -9.98 -3.67 -26.18
CA ILE A 194 -10.22 -2.54 -25.27
C ILE A 194 -10.54 -3.10 -23.87
N GLY A 195 -9.85 -2.58 -22.85
CA GLY A 195 -10.11 -2.95 -21.45
C GLY A 195 -9.69 -4.37 -21.08
N GLU A 196 -8.81 -5.01 -21.85
CA GLU A 196 -8.37 -6.38 -21.56
C GLU A 196 -7.62 -6.51 -20.23
N ASP A 197 -6.92 -5.44 -19.82
CA ASP A 197 -6.18 -5.41 -18.54
C ASP A 197 -7.06 -4.87 -17.42
N ILE A 198 -7.75 -3.72 -17.65
CA ILE A 198 -8.66 -3.09 -16.69
C ILE A 198 -9.86 -2.53 -17.46
N ALA A 199 -11.04 -2.90 -17.02
CA ALA A 199 -12.30 -2.38 -17.58
C ALA A 199 -12.80 -1.17 -16.78
N VAL A 200 -13.48 -0.25 -17.47
CA VAL A 200 -14.20 0.86 -16.82
C VAL A 200 -15.19 0.30 -15.78
N GLY A 201 -15.26 0.92 -14.59
CA GLY A 201 -16.11 0.47 -13.48
C GLY A 201 -15.54 -0.70 -12.66
N GLN A 202 -14.37 -1.23 -13.03
CA GLN A 202 -13.73 -2.30 -12.26
C GLN A 202 -13.12 -1.73 -10.97
N LYS A 203 -13.33 -2.46 -9.84
CA LYS A 203 -12.58 -2.20 -8.60
C LYS A 203 -11.15 -2.69 -8.78
N VAL A 204 -10.21 -1.76 -8.78
CA VAL A 204 -8.79 -2.04 -9.03
C VAL A 204 -8.03 -2.29 -7.73
N LEU A 205 -8.23 -1.43 -6.72
CA LEU A 205 -7.60 -1.56 -5.42
C LEU A 205 -8.62 -1.35 -4.30
N PRO A 206 -8.68 -2.22 -3.27
CA PRO A 206 -9.62 -2.08 -2.17
C PRO A 206 -9.13 -1.08 -1.11
N ARG A 207 -10.06 -0.45 -0.42
CA ARG A 207 -9.82 0.28 0.84
C ARG A 207 -9.02 -0.57 1.82
N GLY A 208 -8.16 0.06 2.61
CA GLY A 208 -7.31 -0.59 3.61
C GLY A 208 -6.06 -1.26 3.03
N ARG A 209 -5.89 -1.23 1.70
CA ARG A 209 -4.70 -1.76 1.06
C ARG A 209 -3.50 -0.86 1.33
N ARG A 210 -2.40 -1.43 1.84
CA ARG A 210 -1.10 -0.76 1.88
C ARG A 210 -0.50 -0.76 0.47
N LEU A 211 -0.31 0.45 -0.08
CA LEU A 211 0.16 0.65 -1.45
C LEU A 211 1.60 0.18 -1.63
N ARG A 212 1.80 -0.71 -2.56
CA ARG A 212 3.11 -1.20 -3.00
C ARG A 212 3.54 -0.40 -4.25
N PRO A 213 4.83 -0.41 -4.63
CA PRO A 213 5.28 0.25 -5.86
C PRO A 213 4.48 -0.18 -7.11
N GLN A 214 4.13 -1.47 -7.24
CA GLN A 214 3.32 -1.98 -8.35
C GLN A 214 1.92 -1.37 -8.40
N ASP A 215 1.32 -1.12 -7.24
CA ASP A 215 -0.01 -0.51 -7.15
C ASP A 215 0.01 0.94 -7.67
N LEU A 216 1.14 1.65 -7.51
CA LEU A 216 1.31 3.01 -8.07
C LEU A 216 1.38 2.98 -9.60
N GLY A 217 2.02 1.96 -10.18
CA GLY A 217 2.03 1.76 -11.62
C GLY A 217 0.62 1.54 -12.18
N VAL A 218 -0.18 0.74 -11.50
CA VAL A 218 -1.59 0.51 -11.86
C VAL A 218 -2.41 1.79 -11.73
N LEU A 219 -2.27 2.54 -10.62
CA LEU A 219 -2.94 3.82 -10.43
C LEU A 219 -2.59 4.83 -11.53
N SER A 220 -1.32 4.89 -11.90
CA SER A 220 -0.85 5.73 -13.01
C SER A 220 -1.47 5.32 -14.35
N SER A 221 -1.58 4.01 -14.63
CA SER A 221 -2.15 3.51 -15.90
C SER A 221 -3.64 3.83 -16.07
N ILE A 222 -4.37 4.01 -14.96
CA ILE A 222 -5.78 4.42 -14.96
C ILE A 222 -5.98 5.92 -14.71
N GLY A 223 -4.90 6.72 -14.78
CA GLY A 223 -4.98 8.18 -14.77
C GLY A 223 -5.14 8.86 -13.40
N PHE A 224 -4.83 8.18 -12.30
CA PHE A 224 -4.87 8.77 -10.96
C PHE A 224 -3.54 9.46 -10.62
N PRO A 225 -3.44 10.80 -10.58
CA PRO A 225 -2.23 11.51 -10.18
C PRO A 225 -2.04 11.53 -8.66
N GLN A 226 -3.12 11.31 -7.92
CA GLN A 226 -3.19 11.36 -6.47
C GLN A 226 -4.30 10.45 -5.95
N VAL A 227 -4.18 10.00 -4.72
CA VAL A 227 -5.13 9.06 -4.10
C VAL A 227 -5.45 9.43 -2.66
N PRO A 228 -6.69 9.12 -2.18
CA PRO A 228 -7.06 9.26 -0.79
C PRO A 228 -6.37 8.17 0.04
N VAL A 229 -5.59 8.58 1.03
CA VAL A 229 -4.89 7.67 1.94
C VAL A 229 -5.22 8.00 3.38
N VAL A 230 -5.16 7.02 4.26
CA VAL A 230 -5.26 7.22 5.70
C VAL A 230 -4.05 8.01 6.19
N LYS A 231 -4.25 9.01 7.05
CA LYS A 231 -3.15 9.77 7.67
C LYS A 231 -2.19 8.86 8.42
N ARG A 232 -0.92 9.24 8.46
CA ARG A 232 0.08 8.54 9.28
C ARG A 232 -0.18 8.81 10.75
N PRO A 233 -0.21 7.77 11.61
CA PRO A 233 -0.31 8.00 13.05
C PRO A 233 0.95 8.69 13.58
N LYS A 234 0.76 9.69 14.41
CA LYS A 234 1.83 10.29 15.21
C LYS A 234 2.10 9.40 16.41
N VAL A 235 3.28 8.78 16.42
CA VAL A 235 3.68 7.84 17.47
C VAL A 235 4.75 8.50 18.34
N ARG A 236 4.39 8.87 19.57
CA ARG A 236 5.31 9.42 20.55
C ARG A 236 6.04 8.30 21.28
N LEU A 237 7.36 8.40 21.35
CA LEU A 237 8.20 7.50 22.11
C LEU A 237 8.59 8.19 23.44
N CYS A 238 8.09 7.67 24.56
CA CYS A 238 8.48 8.03 25.91
C CYS A 238 9.51 6.99 26.40
N LEU A 239 10.76 7.37 26.44
CA LEU A 239 11.85 6.52 26.93
C LEU A 239 12.28 7.02 28.30
N THR A 240 12.09 6.21 29.35
CA THR A 240 12.43 6.58 30.73
C THR A 240 13.56 5.72 31.29
N GLY A 241 14.38 6.30 32.14
CA GLY A 241 15.49 5.63 32.85
C GLY A 241 16.58 6.59 33.26
N ASN A 242 16.78 6.77 34.58
CA ASN A 242 17.88 7.60 35.11
C ASN A 242 19.25 6.96 34.86
N GLU A 243 19.29 5.63 34.63
CA GLU A 243 20.50 4.90 34.25
C GLU A 243 20.87 5.06 32.77
N LEU A 244 19.97 5.63 31.94
CA LEU A 244 20.18 5.69 30.50
C LEU A 244 21.14 6.84 30.10
N LEU A 245 22.04 6.51 29.20
CA LEU A 245 22.86 7.46 28.43
C LEU A 245 22.24 7.61 27.02
N PRO A 246 22.44 8.75 26.38
CA PRO A 246 22.02 8.96 25.00
C PRO A 246 22.52 7.85 24.06
N ALA A 247 21.75 7.51 23.05
CA ALA A 247 22.13 6.53 22.05
C ALA A 247 23.48 6.84 21.41
N GLY A 248 24.34 5.82 21.28
CA GLY A 248 25.69 5.96 20.74
C GLY A 248 26.77 6.42 21.75
N SER A 249 26.41 6.72 23.01
CA SER A 249 27.37 6.99 24.08
C SER A 249 28.10 5.71 24.49
N HIS A 250 29.34 5.86 25.04
CA HIS A 250 29.98 4.72 25.71
C HIS A 250 29.34 4.48 27.07
N PRO A 251 29.08 3.22 27.46
CA PRO A 251 28.61 2.89 28.80
C PRO A 251 29.58 3.42 29.89
N GLU A 252 29.03 3.97 30.97
CA GLU A 252 29.79 4.53 32.07
C GLU A 252 29.41 3.86 33.40
N LYS A 253 30.33 3.21 34.08
CA LYS A 253 30.12 2.61 35.42
C LYS A 253 28.80 1.81 35.48
N TYR A 254 27.77 2.40 36.08
CA TYR A 254 26.42 1.79 36.30
C TYR A 254 25.36 2.34 35.34
N ARG A 255 25.73 3.14 34.35
CA ARG A 255 24.84 3.68 33.33
C ARG A 255 24.94 2.88 32.03
N ILE A 256 23.81 2.65 31.39
CA ILE A 256 23.71 1.90 30.14
C ILE A 256 23.30 2.84 29.00
N THR A 257 23.71 2.52 27.79
CA THR A 257 23.36 3.32 26.60
C THR A 257 21.98 2.93 26.10
N ASP A 258 21.19 3.92 25.72
CA ASP A 258 19.89 3.71 25.08
C ASP A 258 20.03 2.89 23.80
N ALA A 259 19.44 1.71 23.78
CA ALA A 259 19.32 0.84 22.63
C ALA A 259 17.90 0.83 22.04
N ASN A 260 16.91 1.32 22.79
CA ASN A 260 15.50 1.22 22.43
C ASN A 260 15.08 2.31 21.43
N SER A 261 15.54 3.55 21.58
CA SER A 261 15.16 4.59 20.61
C SER A 261 15.71 4.33 19.20
N PRO A 262 16.98 3.90 19.00
CA PRO A 262 17.49 3.55 17.68
C PRO A 262 16.77 2.34 17.06
N LEU A 263 16.21 1.45 17.88
CA LEU A 263 15.44 0.30 17.43
C LEU A 263 13.99 0.69 17.08
N LEU A 264 13.30 1.40 17.98
CA LEU A 264 11.87 1.67 17.87
C LEU A 264 11.54 2.71 16.80
N ARG A 265 12.36 3.75 16.67
CA ARG A 265 12.13 4.81 15.67
C ARG A 265 12.05 4.29 14.23
N PRO A 266 13.00 3.49 13.73
CA PRO A 266 12.90 2.90 12.40
C PRO A 266 11.72 1.91 12.26
N LEU A 267 11.36 1.18 13.33
CA LEU A 267 10.22 0.29 13.32
C LEU A 267 8.90 1.05 13.16
N ILE A 268 8.72 2.16 13.90
CA ILE A 268 7.57 3.04 13.75
C ILE A 268 7.46 3.56 12.31
N GLN A 269 8.57 4.05 11.73
CA GLN A 269 8.60 4.54 10.35
C GLN A 269 8.31 3.43 9.34
N ARG A 270 8.93 2.25 9.50
CA ARG A 270 8.68 1.06 8.65
C ARG A 270 7.20 0.69 8.63
N ASP A 271 6.55 0.78 9.79
CA ASP A 271 5.14 0.38 9.93
C ASP A 271 4.16 1.50 9.56
N GLY A 272 4.68 2.68 9.17
CA GLY A 272 3.91 3.77 8.56
C GLY A 272 3.53 4.89 9.54
N GLY A 273 4.11 4.92 10.75
CA GLY A 273 3.92 6.00 11.71
C GLY A 273 4.97 7.11 11.57
N ASP A 274 4.63 8.30 12.05
CA ASP A 274 5.54 9.42 12.24
C ASP A 274 6.00 9.43 13.70
N CYS A 275 7.31 9.20 13.91
CA CYS A 275 7.86 9.10 15.26
C CYS A 275 8.17 10.49 15.84
N LEU A 276 7.61 10.74 17.03
CA LEU A 276 7.90 11.90 17.87
C LEU A 276 8.77 11.44 19.05
N PHE A 277 9.98 11.96 19.18
CA PHE A 277 10.91 11.59 20.24
C PHE A 277 11.75 12.78 20.66
N ASP A 278 11.60 13.20 21.92
CA ASP A 278 12.22 14.41 22.47
C ASP A 278 13.46 14.11 23.36
N GLY A 279 13.86 12.84 23.41
CA GLY A 279 14.98 12.37 24.23
C GLY A 279 14.56 11.46 25.38
N ILE A 280 15.52 11.17 26.27
CA ILE A 280 15.30 10.35 27.46
C ILE A 280 14.59 11.20 28.52
N THR A 281 13.47 10.70 29.03
CA THR A 281 12.68 11.31 30.09
C THR A 281 13.22 10.82 31.45
N PRO A 282 13.43 11.68 32.45
CA PRO A 282 13.76 11.25 33.80
C PRO A 282 12.70 10.30 34.38
N ASP A 283 13.09 9.39 35.28
CA ASP A 283 12.15 8.60 36.09
C ASP A 283 11.50 9.47 37.18
N ASP A 284 10.75 10.44 36.72
CA ASP A 284 9.98 11.37 37.53
C ASP A 284 8.52 11.38 37.08
N PRO A 285 7.53 11.24 38.01
CA PRO A 285 6.13 11.15 37.65
C PRO A 285 5.60 12.36 36.86
N ASP A 286 6.07 13.57 37.18
CA ASP A 286 5.59 14.80 36.55
C ASP A 286 6.18 14.92 35.15
N ALA A 287 7.45 14.58 34.95
CA ALA A 287 8.11 14.56 33.66
C ALA A 287 7.49 13.50 32.71
N ILE A 288 7.18 12.30 33.22
CA ILE A 288 6.50 11.24 32.45
C ILE A 288 5.09 11.71 32.09
N LEU A 289 4.35 12.29 33.03
CA LEU A 289 2.99 12.79 32.80
C LEU A 289 2.97 13.88 31.73
N GLU A 290 3.94 14.79 31.73
CA GLU A 290 4.07 15.83 30.71
C GLU A 290 4.19 15.21 29.31
N VAL A 291 5.02 14.16 29.13
CA VAL A 291 5.15 13.44 27.85
C VAL A 291 3.87 12.71 27.48
N LEU A 292 3.17 12.07 28.46
CA LEU A 292 1.92 11.35 28.21
C LEU A 292 0.76 12.26 27.81
N GLN A 293 0.79 13.54 28.21
CA GLN A 293 -0.24 14.54 27.86
C GLN A 293 0.00 15.25 26.53
N GLN A 294 1.17 15.08 25.91
CA GLN A 294 1.47 15.71 24.63
C GLN A 294 0.67 15.06 23.47
N PRO A 295 0.26 15.84 22.47
CA PRO A 295 -0.53 15.33 21.36
C PRO A 295 0.17 14.20 20.59
N ALA A 296 -0.48 13.04 20.53
CA ALA A 296 -0.07 11.89 19.72
C ALA A 296 -1.27 10.97 19.50
N ASP A 297 -1.24 10.16 18.45
CA ASP A 297 -2.26 9.14 18.20
C ASP A 297 -1.93 7.84 18.98
N VAL A 298 -0.62 7.61 19.19
CA VAL A 298 -0.09 6.46 19.95
C VAL A 298 1.08 6.93 20.78
N ILE A 299 1.18 6.46 22.03
CA ILE A 299 2.36 6.66 22.88
C ILE A 299 2.95 5.29 23.21
N LEU A 300 4.25 5.11 22.89
CA LEU A 300 5.03 3.95 23.27
C LEU A 300 5.89 4.32 24.47
N VAL A 301 5.68 3.69 25.61
CA VAL A 301 6.50 3.87 26.79
C VAL A 301 7.50 2.73 26.88
N SER A 302 8.78 3.07 27.01
CA SER A 302 9.87 2.13 27.21
C SER A 302 10.67 2.53 28.46
N GLY A 303 10.70 1.67 29.44
CA GLY A 303 11.20 1.93 30.80
C GLY A 303 10.03 2.01 31.79
N GLY A 304 10.31 1.94 33.09
CA GLY A 304 9.30 2.05 34.14
C GLY A 304 8.12 1.07 34.03
N SER A 305 8.32 -0.08 33.44
CA SER A 305 7.23 -1.00 33.06
C SER A 305 7.20 -2.29 33.89
N SER A 306 8.03 -2.37 34.91
CA SER A 306 8.05 -3.48 35.87
C SER A 306 7.08 -3.21 37.03
N VAL A 307 6.95 -4.15 37.94
CA VAL A 307 6.17 -4.02 39.19
C VAL A 307 6.98 -3.39 40.32
N GLY A 308 8.05 -2.67 39.99
CA GLY A 308 8.92 -1.98 40.94
C GLY A 308 8.28 -0.72 41.53
N ALA A 309 8.87 -0.20 42.61
CA ALA A 309 8.39 1.03 43.28
C ALA A 309 8.48 2.29 42.39
N GLU A 310 9.31 2.26 41.36
CA GLU A 310 9.55 3.36 40.41
C GLU A 310 8.81 3.16 39.06
N ASP A 311 7.81 2.25 39.01
CA ASP A 311 7.00 2.01 37.81
C ASP A 311 5.81 3.01 37.77
N TYR A 312 6.09 4.23 37.35
CA TYR A 312 5.10 5.32 37.36
C TYR A 312 4.10 5.27 36.21
N ALA A 313 4.48 4.71 35.06
CA ALA A 313 3.64 4.80 33.84
C ALA A 313 2.26 4.14 34.01
N PRO A 314 2.11 2.88 34.51
CA PRO A 314 0.79 2.30 34.74
C PRO A 314 -0.07 3.05 35.75
N GLN A 315 0.55 3.61 36.81
CA GLN A 315 -0.16 4.39 37.83
C GLN A 315 -0.68 5.70 37.28
N LEU A 316 0.14 6.39 36.47
CA LEU A 316 -0.25 7.63 35.81
C LEU A 316 -1.37 7.40 34.80
N ILE A 317 -1.27 6.32 33.99
CA ILE A 317 -2.32 5.95 33.03
C ILE A 317 -3.63 5.64 33.75
N GLN A 318 -3.60 4.89 34.87
CA GLN A 318 -4.78 4.58 35.64
C GLN A 318 -5.40 5.81 36.31
N LYS A 319 -4.56 6.79 36.71
CA LYS A 319 -5.01 8.02 37.35
C LYS A 319 -5.65 9.01 36.37
N TRP A 320 -5.09 9.13 35.16
CA TRP A 320 -5.46 10.16 34.19
C TRP A 320 -6.19 9.62 32.95
N GLY A 321 -6.34 8.31 32.84
CA GLY A 321 -6.99 7.62 31.73
C GLY A 321 -7.54 6.26 32.15
N GLU A 322 -7.56 5.33 31.21
CA GLU A 322 -8.02 3.96 31.42
C GLU A 322 -6.86 2.97 31.20
N LEU A 323 -6.77 1.96 32.05
CA LEU A 323 -5.80 0.86 31.92
C LEU A 323 -6.56 -0.48 31.73
N PRO A 324 -7.16 -0.72 30.55
CA PRO A 324 -7.97 -1.90 30.30
C PRO A 324 -7.16 -3.20 30.28
N ILE A 325 -5.88 -3.12 29.94
CA ILE A 325 -4.97 -4.26 29.87
C ILE A 325 -3.70 -3.90 30.65
N HIS A 326 -3.45 -4.66 31.74
CA HIS A 326 -2.22 -4.56 32.52
C HIS A 326 -1.47 -5.90 32.51
N GLY A 327 -0.48 -6.00 31.63
CA GLY A 327 0.33 -7.20 31.43
C GLY A 327 -0.23 -8.16 30.38
N ILE A 328 0.66 -8.60 29.48
CA ILE A 328 0.37 -9.54 28.41
C ILE A 328 1.19 -10.81 28.64
N SER A 329 0.55 -11.98 28.51
CA SER A 329 1.24 -13.27 28.57
C SER A 329 1.98 -13.47 27.24
N MET A 330 3.29 -13.23 27.25
CA MET A 330 4.20 -13.63 26.17
C MET A 330 5.13 -14.71 26.69
N ARG A 331 5.43 -15.73 25.87
CA ARG A 331 6.41 -16.76 26.13
C ARG A 331 7.70 -16.47 25.38
#